data_db8c13c77f1f36a6322beb628e64e421
#
_entry.id   db8c13c77f1f36a6322beb628e64e421
#
_cell.length_a   1.000
_cell.length_b   1.000
_cell.length_c   1.000
_cell.angle_alpha   90.00
_cell.angle_beta   90.00
_cell.angle_gamma   90.00
#
_symmetry.space_group_name_H-M   'P 1'
#
loop_
_entity.id
_entity.type
_entity.pdbx_description
1 polymer ?
#
loop_
_entity_poly.entity_id
_entity_poly.type
_entity_poly.pdbx_seq_one_letter_code
_entity_poly.pdbx_strand_id
1 'polypeptide(L)'
;MKLYCIGDSITFGFGVSPAQRWTRIAAELTGIEIVNLGVNGDTTGGMLARLAELCSKEALSGSIVMVSGGGNDVFFSGTDSAARANFAAMTQQLLACGAYPLVGLTTPIFPERCRKAWSGFVDYENAAEKLDALRDWLSGYCEAFGIDSFDFADALTDGSGKVRSELFPDGLHPGAEGHTLIAQALACRLLELEERLHG
;
A
#
# COMPACT_ATOMS: atom_id res chain seq x y z
N MET A 1 -14.18 -2.45 14.65
CA MET A 1 -12.89 -1.93 14.13
C MET A 1 -13.11 -1.14 12.84
N LYS A 2 -12.27 -0.13 12.53
CA LYS A 2 -12.33 0.64 11.28
C LYS A 2 -10.92 0.71 10.68
N LEU A 3 -10.80 0.58 9.36
CA LEU A 3 -9.55 0.71 8.62
C LEU A 3 -9.60 1.92 7.70
N TYR A 4 -8.62 2.82 7.83
CA TYR A 4 -8.36 3.87 6.85
C TYR A 4 -7.17 3.46 5.99
N CYS A 5 -7.28 3.60 4.66
CA CYS A 5 -6.21 3.27 3.71
C CYS A 5 -5.73 4.54 3.02
N ILE A 6 -4.63 5.13 3.50
CA ILE A 6 -3.94 6.24 2.84
C ILE A 6 -2.92 5.67 1.86
N GLY A 7 -2.98 6.10 0.62
CA GLY A 7 -2.08 5.60 -0.41
C GLY A 7 -2.23 6.33 -1.74
N ASP A 8 -1.62 5.74 -2.74
CA ASP A 8 -1.58 6.23 -4.12
C ASP A 8 -2.63 5.56 -5.03
N SER A 9 -2.29 5.36 -6.30
CA SER A 9 -3.15 4.75 -7.31
C SER A 9 -3.49 3.28 -7.03
N ILE A 10 -2.62 2.52 -6.35
CA ILE A 10 -2.89 1.12 -6.00
C ILE A 10 -3.97 1.06 -4.92
N THR A 11 -3.92 1.96 -3.94
CA THR A 11 -4.96 2.11 -2.92
C THR A 11 -6.25 2.65 -3.52
N PHE A 12 -6.18 3.66 -4.40
CA PHE A 12 -7.34 4.18 -5.13
C PHE A 12 -8.05 3.08 -5.93
N GLY A 13 -7.30 2.13 -6.49
CA GLY A 13 -7.79 1.10 -7.41
C GLY A 13 -7.85 1.62 -8.85
N PHE A 14 -6.70 2.18 -9.33
CA PHE A 14 -6.57 2.61 -10.72
C PHE A 14 -6.77 1.42 -11.68
N GLY A 15 -7.48 1.67 -12.78
CA GLY A 15 -7.72 0.67 -13.82
C GLY A 15 -8.85 -0.33 -13.53
N VAL A 16 -9.49 -0.29 -12.35
CA VAL A 16 -10.63 -1.14 -12.02
C VAL A 16 -11.85 -0.32 -11.60
N SER A 17 -13.04 -0.91 -11.72
CA SER A 17 -14.28 -0.28 -11.25
C SER A 17 -14.32 -0.18 -9.73
N PRO A 18 -15.11 0.75 -9.14
CA PRO A 18 -15.21 0.87 -7.69
C PRO A 18 -15.58 -0.43 -6.97
N ALA A 19 -16.42 -1.28 -7.57
CA ALA A 19 -16.80 -2.57 -7.00
C ALA A 19 -15.67 -3.62 -7.01
N GLN A 20 -14.66 -3.45 -7.87
CA GLN A 20 -13.52 -4.35 -8.00
C GLN A 20 -12.29 -3.90 -7.19
N ARG A 21 -12.36 -2.78 -6.48
CA ARG A 21 -11.26 -2.30 -5.65
C ARG A 21 -11.03 -3.23 -4.46
N TRP A 22 -9.78 -3.56 -4.17
CA TRP A 22 -9.43 -4.43 -3.04
C TRP A 22 -9.99 -3.95 -1.71
N THR A 23 -10.05 -2.64 -1.49
CA THR A 23 -10.64 -2.05 -0.28
C THR A 23 -12.14 -2.35 -0.16
N ARG A 24 -12.88 -2.31 -1.28
CA ARG A 24 -14.31 -2.62 -1.31
C ARG A 24 -14.55 -4.10 -1.08
N ILE A 25 -13.81 -4.97 -1.76
CA ILE A 25 -13.94 -6.42 -1.64
C ILE A 25 -13.57 -6.87 -0.21
N ALA A 26 -12.46 -6.35 0.35
CA ALA A 26 -12.06 -6.67 1.71
C ALA A 26 -13.11 -6.25 2.75
N ALA A 27 -13.73 -5.08 2.57
CA ALA A 27 -14.83 -4.63 3.44
C ALA A 27 -16.04 -5.60 3.37
N GLU A 28 -16.37 -6.10 2.20
CA GLU A 28 -17.45 -7.09 2.02
C GLU A 28 -17.12 -8.45 2.63
N LEU A 29 -15.86 -8.89 2.55
CA LEU A 29 -15.40 -10.16 3.11
C LEU A 29 -15.34 -10.17 4.64
N THR A 30 -14.97 -9.04 5.25
CA THR A 30 -14.73 -8.94 6.69
C THR A 30 -15.89 -8.31 7.47
N GLY A 31 -16.74 -7.53 6.81
CA GLY A 31 -17.70 -6.64 7.49
C GLY A 31 -17.08 -5.43 8.17
N ILE A 32 -15.75 -5.24 8.08
CA ILE A 32 -15.04 -4.09 8.63
C ILE A 32 -15.28 -2.86 7.74
N GLU A 33 -15.56 -1.71 8.36
CA GLU A 33 -15.60 -0.45 7.63
C GLU A 33 -14.21 -0.08 7.12
N ILE A 34 -14.03 -0.04 5.79
CA ILE A 34 -12.78 0.36 5.14
C ILE A 34 -12.98 1.67 4.37
N VAL A 35 -12.23 2.69 4.77
CA VAL A 35 -12.23 4.01 4.13
C VAL A 35 -11.05 4.11 3.18
N ASN A 36 -11.34 4.14 1.88
CA ASN A 36 -10.32 4.29 0.84
C ASN A 36 -9.98 5.77 0.66
N LEU A 37 -8.77 6.15 1.05
CA LEU A 37 -8.18 7.48 0.91
C LEU A 37 -7.01 7.48 -0.11
N GLY A 38 -7.06 6.59 -1.10
CA GLY A 38 -6.08 6.54 -2.19
C GLY A 38 -6.24 7.71 -3.15
N VAL A 39 -5.12 8.28 -3.62
CA VAL A 39 -5.09 9.36 -4.61
C VAL A 39 -4.11 9.01 -5.72
N ASN A 40 -4.59 8.99 -6.97
CA ASN A 40 -3.75 8.66 -8.12
C ASN A 40 -2.56 9.63 -8.24
N GLY A 41 -1.35 9.08 -8.41
CA GLY A 41 -0.14 9.88 -8.58
C GLY A 41 0.41 10.50 -7.29
N ASP A 42 -0.18 10.20 -6.12
CA ASP A 42 0.27 10.77 -4.85
C ASP A 42 1.65 10.23 -4.45
N THR A 43 2.47 11.11 -3.91
CA THR A 43 3.75 10.76 -3.27
C THR A 43 3.57 10.54 -1.78
N THR A 44 4.56 9.93 -1.14
CA THR A 44 4.55 9.79 0.32
C THR A 44 4.55 11.12 1.06
N GLY A 45 5.07 12.19 0.44
CA GLY A 45 4.96 13.57 0.96
C GLY A 45 3.53 14.08 0.95
N GLY A 46 2.78 13.85 -0.12
CA GLY A 46 1.36 14.16 -0.20
C GLY A 46 0.54 13.32 0.79
N MET A 47 0.86 12.03 0.91
CA MET A 47 0.24 11.14 1.89
C MET A 47 0.46 11.62 3.33
N LEU A 48 1.68 12.04 3.68
CA LEU A 48 2.01 12.59 5.01
C LEU A 48 1.20 13.85 5.33
N ALA A 49 1.03 14.75 4.36
CA ALA A 49 0.20 15.95 4.52
C ALA A 49 -1.29 15.59 4.75
N ARG A 50 -1.83 14.66 3.98
CA ARG A 50 -3.22 14.19 4.14
C ARG A 50 -3.43 13.41 5.44
N LEU A 51 -2.42 12.68 5.90
CA LEU A 51 -2.47 12.02 7.21
C LEU A 51 -2.55 13.04 8.34
N ALA A 52 -1.77 14.13 8.29
CA ALA A 52 -1.84 15.20 9.28
C ALA A 52 -3.25 15.83 9.34
N GLU A 53 -3.88 16.01 8.18
CA GLU A 53 -5.25 16.49 8.10
C GLU A 53 -6.25 15.46 8.69
N LEU A 54 -6.10 14.18 8.37
CA LEU A 54 -6.94 13.11 8.92
C LEU A 54 -6.84 13.05 10.45
N CYS A 55 -5.63 13.06 11.01
CA CYS A 55 -5.40 13.09 12.47
C CYS A 55 -6.01 14.31 13.16
N SER A 56 -6.16 15.43 12.45
CA SER A 56 -6.76 16.64 13.01
C SER A 56 -8.31 16.62 13.00
N LYS A 57 -8.90 15.86 12.07
CA LYS A 57 -10.36 15.85 11.86
C LYS A 57 -11.06 14.64 12.43
N GLU A 58 -10.37 13.52 12.54
CA GLU A 58 -10.93 12.23 12.96
C GLU A 58 -10.30 11.75 14.26
N ALA A 59 -11.11 11.16 15.12
CA ALA A 59 -10.62 10.41 16.27
C ALA A 59 -10.14 9.03 15.83
N LEU A 60 -8.83 8.87 15.59
CA LEU A 60 -8.25 7.65 15.06
C LEU A 60 -7.92 6.60 16.13
N SER A 61 -8.08 6.93 17.40
CA SER A 61 -7.82 5.98 18.49
C SER A 61 -8.65 4.70 18.34
N GLY A 62 -7.97 3.55 18.36
CA GLY A 62 -8.58 2.24 18.16
C GLY A 62 -8.89 1.88 16.70
N SER A 63 -8.54 2.75 15.74
CA SER A 63 -8.62 2.45 14.32
C SER A 63 -7.29 1.93 13.78
N ILE A 64 -7.33 1.08 12.76
CA ILE A 64 -6.15 0.75 11.97
C ILE A 64 -6.03 1.79 10.86
N VAL A 65 -4.81 2.28 10.63
CA VAL A 65 -4.51 3.14 9.47
C VAL A 65 -3.39 2.51 8.67
N MET A 66 -3.75 2.03 7.46
CA MET A 66 -2.78 1.54 6.49
C MET A 66 -2.20 2.72 5.71
N VAL A 67 -0.87 2.74 5.58
CA VAL A 67 -0.12 3.64 4.69
C VAL A 67 0.64 2.80 3.66
N SER A 68 0.43 3.06 2.36
CA SER A 68 1.08 2.30 1.28
C SER A 68 1.34 3.19 0.07
N GLY A 69 2.54 3.10 -0.51
CA GLY A 69 2.93 3.92 -1.65
C GLY A 69 4.45 3.97 -1.83
N GLY A 70 4.95 5.06 -2.40
CA GLY A 70 6.38 5.30 -2.64
C GLY A 70 6.80 5.09 -4.10
N GLY A 71 5.94 4.48 -4.92
CA GLY A 71 6.19 4.35 -6.35
C GLY A 71 6.40 5.70 -7.03
N ASN A 72 5.51 6.65 -6.78
CA ASN A 72 5.59 7.98 -7.38
C ASN A 72 6.82 8.78 -6.88
N ASP A 73 7.26 8.59 -5.63
CA ASP A 73 8.51 9.18 -5.14
C ASP A 73 9.68 8.72 -6.00
N VAL A 74 9.77 7.42 -6.26
CA VAL A 74 10.83 6.83 -7.09
C VAL A 74 10.71 7.29 -8.55
N PHE A 75 9.51 7.30 -9.14
CA PHE A 75 9.29 7.72 -10.53
C PHE A 75 9.66 9.18 -10.78
N PHE A 76 9.41 10.07 -9.81
CA PHE A 76 9.68 11.49 -9.97
C PHE A 76 11.11 11.89 -9.58
N SER A 77 11.73 11.21 -8.61
CA SER A 77 13.04 11.56 -8.07
C SER A 77 14.18 10.61 -8.44
N GLY A 78 13.86 9.40 -8.90
CA GLY A 78 14.82 8.32 -9.15
C GLY A 78 15.39 7.68 -7.89
N THR A 79 14.87 8.05 -6.69
CA THR A 79 15.33 7.52 -5.40
C THR A 79 14.17 7.19 -4.46
N ASP A 80 14.42 6.35 -3.46
CA ASP A 80 13.46 5.96 -2.42
C ASP A 80 13.65 6.71 -1.09
N SER A 81 14.61 7.65 -1.03
CA SER A 81 15.02 8.30 0.22
C SER A 81 13.89 9.10 0.88
N ALA A 82 13.12 9.86 0.09
CA ALA A 82 11.98 10.61 0.59
C ALA A 82 10.88 9.66 1.11
N ALA A 83 10.62 8.56 0.40
CA ALA A 83 9.63 7.58 0.81
C ALA A 83 9.99 6.97 2.18
N ARG A 84 11.22 6.54 2.39
CA ARG A 84 11.69 6.01 3.68
C ARG A 84 11.47 6.99 4.84
N ALA A 85 11.89 8.25 4.66
CA ALA A 85 11.72 9.29 5.68
C ALA A 85 10.24 9.56 5.99
N ASN A 86 9.40 9.64 4.96
CA ASN A 86 7.99 9.92 5.10
C ASN A 86 7.22 8.74 5.74
N PHE A 87 7.54 7.48 5.40
CA PHE A 87 6.96 6.31 6.09
C PHE A 87 7.29 6.31 7.58
N ALA A 88 8.55 6.60 7.95
CA ALA A 88 8.93 6.72 9.35
C ALA A 88 8.15 7.85 10.05
N ALA A 89 7.98 9.01 9.41
CA ALA A 89 7.19 10.12 9.95
C ALA A 89 5.71 9.76 10.09
N MET A 90 5.10 9.13 9.06
CA MET A 90 3.68 8.72 9.10
C MET A 90 3.40 7.72 10.21
N THR A 91 4.25 6.71 10.39
CA THR A 91 4.05 5.70 11.45
C THR A 91 4.16 6.31 12.85
N GLN A 92 5.12 7.21 13.08
CA GLN A 92 5.25 7.94 14.35
C GLN A 92 4.05 8.84 14.61
N GLN A 93 3.54 9.54 13.58
CA GLN A 93 2.35 10.39 13.71
C GLN A 93 1.10 9.55 14.05
N LEU A 94 0.94 8.38 13.42
CA LEU A 94 -0.16 7.46 13.72
C LEU A 94 -0.13 6.97 15.18
N LEU A 95 1.04 6.55 15.66
CA LEU A 95 1.21 6.15 17.05
C LEU A 95 0.86 7.31 18.02
N ALA A 96 1.30 8.53 17.69
CA ALA A 96 0.98 9.72 18.49
C ALA A 96 -0.52 10.06 18.52
N CYS A 97 -1.26 9.73 17.44
CA CYS A 97 -2.72 9.87 17.35
C CYS A 97 -3.49 8.72 18.02
N GLY A 98 -2.80 7.71 18.58
CA GLY A 98 -3.42 6.52 19.16
C GLY A 98 -4.02 5.55 18.13
N ALA A 99 -3.66 5.70 16.86
CA ALA A 99 -4.03 4.78 15.80
C ALA A 99 -3.07 3.58 15.76
N TYR A 100 -3.55 2.48 15.19
CA TYR A 100 -2.72 1.31 14.93
C TYR A 100 -2.13 1.39 13.52
N PRO A 101 -0.81 1.60 13.36
CA PRO A 101 -0.21 1.69 12.03
C PRO A 101 -0.11 0.30 11.38
N LEU A 102 -0.49 0.22 10.10
CA LEU A 102 -0.26 -0.92 9.22
C LEU A 102 0.47 -0.43 7.98
N VAL A 103 1.68 -0.91 7.74
CA VAL A 103 2.48 -0.49 6.58
C VAL A 103 2.24 -1.46 5.42
N GLY A 104 1.71 -0.93 4.31
CA GLY A 104 1.63 -1.68 3.06
C GLY A 104 2.98 -1.67 2.35
N LEU A 105 3.60 -2.85 2.17
CA LEU A 105 4.84 -2.99 1.41
C LEU A 105 4.57 -2.82 -0.09
N THR A 106 5.50 -2.19 -0.80
CA THR A 106 5.34 -1.85 -2.22
C THR A 106 5.14 -3.08 -3.11
N THR A 107 4.32 -2.93 -4.16
CA THR A 107 4.24 -3.92 -5.24
C THR A 107 5.45 -3.81 -6.17
N PRO A 108 5.92 -4.91 -6.77
CA PRO A 108 6.89 -4.84 -7.85
C PRO A 108 6.28 -4.20 -9.09
N ILE A 109 7.13 -3.74 -9.99
CA ILE A 109 6.74 -3.29 -11.33
C ILE A 109 7.40 -4.15 -12.40
N PHE A 110 6.84 -4.12 -13.60
CA PHE A 110 7.32 -4.89 -14.75
C PHE A 110 7.78 -3.93 -15.86
N PRO A 111 9.08 -3.55 -15.90
CA PRO A 111 9.63 -2.49 -16.73
C PRO A 111 9.25 -2.58 -18.20
N GLU A 112 9.29 -3.79 -18.79
CA GLU A 112 8.93 -4.01 -20.20
C GLU A 112 7.46 -3.62 -20.49
N ARG A 113 6.54 -3.95 -19.57
CA ARG A 113 5.11 -3.59 -19.68
C ARG A 113 4.90 -2.11 -19.40
N CYS A 114 5.59 -1.57 -18.40
CA CYS A 114 5.53 -0.14 -18.07
C CYS A 114 5.93 0.72 -19.27
N ARG A 115 7.02 0.38 -19.97
CA ARG A 115 7.45 1.12 -21.17
C ARG A 115 6.43 1.07 -22.31
N LYS A 116 5.62 0.03 -22.39
CA LYS A 116 4.56 -0.06 -23.41
C LYS A 116 3.33 0.75 -23.07
N ALA A 117 3.02 0.87 -21.77
CA ALA A 117 1.79 1.50 -21.27
C ALA A 117 1.96 2.98 -20.92
N TRP A 118 3.15 3.37 -20.48
CA TRP A 118 3.44 4.70 -19.92
C TRP A 118 4.53 5.44 -20.70
N SER A 119 4.68 6.73 -20.43
CA SER A 119 5.68 7.55 -21.13
C SER A 119 7.12 7.15 -20.78
N GLY A 120 8.05 7.39 -21.73
CA GLY A 120 9.46 7.04 -21.62
C GLY A 120 10.33 7.97 -20.76
N PHE A 121 9.73 8.80 -19.88
CA PHE A 121 10.51 9.70 -19.00
C PHE A 121 11.02 9.02 -17.73
N VAL A 122 10.53 7.83 -17.41
CA VAL A 122 10.93 7.05 -16.22
C VAL A 122 11.91 5.95 -16.64
N ASP A 123 13.01 5.84 -15.93
CA ASP A 123 13.88 4.67 -15.97
C ASP A 123 13.24 3.55 -15.13
N TYR A 124 12.43 2.72 -15.80
CA TYR A 124 11.66 1.67 -15.12
C TYR A 124 12.53 0.54 -14.58
N GLU A 125 13.72 0.31 -15.11
CA GLU A 125 14.69 -0.64 -14.58
C GLU A 125 15.21 -0.16 -13.23
N ASN A 126 15.73 1.07 -13.17
CA ASN A 126 16.14 1.68 -11.91
C ASN A 126 14.97 1.77 -10.93
N ALA A 127 13.78 2.12 -11.40
CA ALA A 127 12.60 2.20 -10.54
C ALA A 127 12.24 0.85 -9.92
N ALA A 128 12.32 -0.24 -10.65
CA ALA A 128 12.09 -1.59 -10.13
C ALA A 128 13.08 -1.93 -9.00
N GLU A 129 14.37 -1.71 -9.22
CA GLU A 129 15.41 -1.93 -8.21
C GLU A 129 15.17 -1.07 -6.94
N LYS A 130 14.76 0.18 -7.11
CA LYS A 130 14.48 1.08 -5.98
C LYS A 130 13.23 0.69 -5.21
N LEU A 131 12.19 0.19 -5.90
CA LEU A 131 10.98 -0.30 -5.24
C LEU A 131 11.23 -1.59 -4.47
N ASP A 132 12.02 -2.51 -5.00
CA ASP A 132 12.44 -3.70 -4.28
C ASP A 132 13.26 -3.31 -3.03
N ALA A 133 14.23 -2.40 -3.16
CA ALA A 133 15.01 -1.89 -2.03
C ALA A 133 14.14 -1.14 -0.98
N LEU A 134 13.12 -0.41 -1.41
CA LEU A 134 12.16 0.22 -0.51
C LEU A 134 11.31 -0.81 0.23
N ARG A 135 10.83 -1.85 -0.47
CA ARG A 135 10.06 -2.95 0.12
C ARG A 135 10.87 -3.67 1.20
N ASP A 136 12.12 -4.02 0.91
CA ASP A 136 13.01 -4.67 1.88
C ASP A 136 13.28 -3.77 3.09
N TRP A 137 13.52 -2.48 2.84
CA TRP A 137 13.72 -1.51 3.92
C TRP A 137 12.47 -1.36 4.79
N LEU A 138 11.28 -1.26 4.20
CA LEU A 138 10.00 -1.16 4.92
C LEU A 138 9.77 -2.40 5.78
N SER A 139 10.04 -3.60 5.25
CA SER A 139 9.93 -4.85 6.01
C SER A 139 10.84 -4.84 7.24
N GLY A 140 12.13 -4.51 7.06
CA GLY A 140 13.09 -4.42 8.17
C GLY A 140 12.76 -3.29 9.16
N TYR A 141 12.25 -2.15 8.67
CA TYR A 141 11.78 -1.06 9.52
C TYR A 141 10.60 -1.52 10.40
N CYS A 142 9.61 -2.16 9.81
CA CYS A 142 8.45 -2.66 10.55
C CYS A 142 8.85 -3.68 11.63
N GLU A 143 9.73 -4.62 11.29
CA GLU A 143 10.27 -5.60 12.23
C GLU A 143 11.01 -4.91 13.39
N ALA A 144 11.92 -3.98 13.09
CA ALA A 144 12.73 -3.28 14.09
C ALA A 144 11.90 -2.43 15.06
N PHE A 145 10.76 -1.89 14.62
CA PHE A 145 9.90 -1.03 15.44
C PHE A 145 8.63 -1.71 15.96
N GLY A 146 8.45 -3.00 15.68
CA GLY A 146 7.25 -3.75 16.10
C GLY A 146 5.97 -3.23 15.46
N ILE A 147 6.05 -2.73 14.20
CA ILE A 147 4.93 -2.24 13.42
C ILE A 147 4.46 -3.35 12.49
N ASP A 148 3.15 -3.58 12.40
CA ASP A 148 2.62 -4.55 11.46
C ASP A 148 2.73 -4.09 10.01
N SER A 149 3.00 -5.05 9.13
CA SER A 149 3.01 -4.82 7.69
C SER A 149 2.04 -5.75 6.96
N PHE A 150 1.65 -5.31 5.76
CA PHE A 150 0.92 -6.11 4.79
C PHE A 150 1.68 -6.11 3.46
N ASP A 151 2.08 -7.30 3.01
CA ASP A 151 2.82 -7.43 1.76
C ASP A 151 1.88 -7.62 0.57
N PHE A 152 1.73 -6.56 -0.24
CA PHE A 152 0.93 -6.61 -1.46
C PHE A 152 1.51 -7.56 -2.50
N ALA A 153 2.85 -7.67 -2.58
CA ALA A 153 3.50 -8.55 -3.55
C ALA A 153 3.27 -10.03 -3.22
N ASP A 154 3.35 -10.38 -1.94
CA ASP A 154 3.13 -11.75 -1.48
C ASP A 154 1.71 -12.24 -1.81
N ALA A 155 0.72 -11.37 -1.67
CA ALA A 155 -0.66 -11.67 -2.07
C ALA A 155 -0.83 -11.96 -3.58
N LEU A 156 0.14 -11.58 -4.40
CA LEU A 156 0.11 -11.70 -5.87
C LEU A 156 1.08 -12.76 -6.41
N THR A 157 1.62 -13.63 -5.53
CA THR A 157 2.55 -14.69 -5.93
C THR A 157 1.82 -15.93 -6.45
N ASP A 158 2.54 -16.74 -7.20
CA ASP A 158 2.15 -18.11 -7.52
C ASP A 158 2.66 -19.09 -6.43
N GLY A 159 2.37 -20.38 -6.63
CA GLY A 159 2.80 -21.42 -5.69
C GLY A 159 4.32 -21.58 -5.55
N SER A 160 5.14 -20.92 -6.38
CA SER A 160 6.62 -20.88 -6.28
C SER A 160 7.13 -19.64 -5.56
N GLY A 161 6.26 -18.73 -5.13
CA GLY A 161 6.63 -17.45 -4.54
C GLY A 161 6.99 -16.36 -5.54
N LYS A 162 6.78 -16.60 -6.85
CA LYS A 162 7.01 -15.60 -7.88
C LYS A 162 5.76 -14.74 -8.10
N VAL A 163 5.94 -13.41 -8.14
CA VAL A 163 4.84 -12.51 -8.45
C VAL A 163 4.35 -12.74 -9.89
N ARG A 164 3.05 -12.86 -10.02
CA ARG A 164 2.33 -13.14 -11.27
C ARG A 164 2.23 -11.87 -12.12
N SER A 165 3.15 -11.70 -13.08
CA SER A 165 3.22 -10.48 -13.91
C SER A 165 1.95 -10.23 -14.75
N GLU A 166 1.20 -11.28 -15.09
CA GLU A 166 -0.05 -11.19 -15.83
C GLU A 166 -1.16 -10.46 -15.07
N LEU A 167 -1.05 -10.37 -13.75
CA LEU A 167 -1.96 -9.60 -12.91
C LEU A 167 -1.81 -8.08 -13.06
N PHE A 168 -0.73 -7.62 -13.73
CA PHE A 168 -0.41 -6.21 -13.94
C PHE A 168 -0.54 -5.83 -15.42
N PRO A 169 -1.74 -5.47 -15.90
CA PRO A 169 -1.98 -5.21 -17.32
C PRO A 169 -1.06 -4.15 -17.94
N ASP A 170 -0.74 -3.10 -17.20
CA ASP A 170 0.12 -1.99 -17.59
C ASP A 170 1.55 -2.07 -17.01
N GLY A 171 1.85 -3.15 -16.27
CA GLY A 171 3.14 -3.38 -15.62
C GLY A 171 3.32 -2.69 -14.27
N LEU A 172 2.33 -1.89 -13.82
CA LEU A 172 2.39 -1.09 -12.58
C LEU A 172 1.19 -1.37 -11.67
N HIS A 173 -0.01 -1.39 -12.22
CA HIS A 173 -1.24 -1.50 -11.45
C HIS A 173 -1.84 -2.91 -11.54
N PRO A 174 -2.21 -3.52 -10.41
CA PRO A 174 -2.94 -4.77 -10.42
C PRO A 174 -4.29 -4.62 -11.13
N GLY A 175 -4.66 -5.59 -11.96
CA GLY A 175 -6.00 -5.68 -12.56
C GLY A 175 -7.03 -6.26 -11.59
N ALA A 176 -8.25 -6.49 -12.07
CA ALA A 176 -9.37 -6.94 -11.23
C ALA A 176 -9.08 -8.25 -10.45
N GLU A 177 -8.41 -9.23 -11.08
CA GLU A 177 -7.99 -10.46 -10.40
C GLU A 177 -6.96 -10.17 -9.30
N GLY A 178 -5.97 -9.32 -9.57
CA GLY A 178 -4.98 -8.89 -8.57
C GLY A 178 -5.64 -8.19 -7.39
N HIS A 179 -6.60 -7.31 -7.63
CA HIS A 179 -7.39 -6.67 -6.57
C HIS A 179 -8.17 -7.68 -5.72
N THR A 180 -8.71 -8.74 -6.33
CA THR A 180 -9.42 -9.80 -5.59
C THR A 180 -8.46 -10.57 -4.68
N LEU A 181 -7.28 -10.95 -5.18
CA LEU A 181 -6.26 -11.65 -4.38
C LEU A 181 -5.75 -10.81 -3.21
N ILE A 182 -5.44 -9.52 -3.45
CA ILE A 182 -5.07 -8.57 -2.39
C ILE A 182 -6.16 -8.49 -1.33
N ALA A 183 -7.43 -8.39 -1.73
CA ALA A 183 -8.55 -8.29 -0.80
C ALA A 183 -8.70 -9.53 0.07
N GLN A 184 -8.54 -10.72 -0.50
CA GLN A 184 -8.61 -11.99 0.23
C GLN A 184 -7.48 -12.10 1.26
N ALA A 185 -6.24 -11.80 0.86
CA ALA A 185 -5.09 -11.81 1.77
C ALA A 185 -5.24 -10.77 2.89
N LEU A 186 -5.69 -9.55 2.55
CA LEU A 186 -5.93 -8.52 3.55
C LEU A 186 -7.06 -8.89 4.51
N ALA A 187 -8.13 -9.52 4.02
CA ALA A 187 -9.22 -9.96 4.88
C ALA A 187 -8.73 -10.94 5.96
N CYS A 188 -7.91 -11.93 5.60
CA CYS A 188 -7.29 -12.83 6.57
C CYS A 188 -6.46 -12.05 7.60
N ARG A 189 -5.61 -11.12 7.12
CA ARG A 189 -4.76 -10.30 7.98
C ARG A 189 -5.55 -9.43 8.95
N LEU A 190 -6.64 -8.83 8.49
CA LEU A 190 -7.49 -7.97 9.34
C LEU A 190 -8.20 -8.77 10.43
N LEU A 191 -8.66 -9.98 10.16
CA LEU A 191 -9.28 -10.84 11.17
C LEU A 191 -8.26 -11.27 12.24
N GLU A 192 -7.01 -11.61 11.86
CA GLU A 192 -5.93 -11.87 12.80
C GLU A 192 -5.61 -10.65 13.69
N LEU A 193 -5.57 -9.45 13.09
CA LEU A 193 -5.34 -8.21 13.83
C LEU A 193 -6.50 -7.91 14.79
N GLU A 194 -7.74 -8.14 14.38
CA GLU A 194 -8.92 -7.93 15.22
C GLU A 194 -8.90 -8.83 16.45
N GLU A 195 -8.61 -10.12 16.28
CA GLU A 195 -8.46 -11.07 17.39
C GLU A 195 -7.35 -10.63 18.36
N ARG A 196 -6.20 -10.18 17.84
CA ARG A 196 -5.06 -9.76 18.66
C ARG A 196 -5.29 -8.45 19.42
N LEU A 197 -6.05 -7.52 18.83
CA LEU A 197 -6.28 -6.19 19.43
C LEU A 197 -7.47 -6.17 20.40
N HIS A 198 -8.38 -7.15 20.33
CA HIS A 198 -9.59 -7.22 21.15
C HIS A 198 -9.71 -8.48 22.01
N GLY A 199 -8.80 -9.44 21.87
CA GLY A 199 -8.68 -10.63 22.71
C GLY A 199 -7.75 -10.38 23.91
#